data_1c58f1cce37d715a24d32ba3f696d3f4
#
_entry.id   1c58f1cce37d715a24d32ba3f696d3f4
#
_cell.length_a   1.000
_cell.length_b   1.000
_cell.length_c   1.000
_cell.angle_alpha   90.00
_cell.angle_beta   90.00
_cell.angle_gamma   90.00
#
_symmetry.space_group_name_H-M   'P 1'
#
loop_
_entity.id
_entity.type
_entity.pdbx_description
1 polymer ?
#
loop_
_entity_poly.entity_id
_entity_poly.type
_entity_poly.pdbx_seq_one_letter_code
_entity_poly.pdbx_strand_id
1 'polypeptide(L)'
;MPEQNWGDLKAQIAAMNTGERRVHEIIDKFGVDVFKAGIQDLLSYAEAQARSIISSLPDGNYFFADYMDEDSEDGYPCRLALTLVISGDRITLDFTGSDPQIESSINIPTGGQERHALLMVGVIYILYSLDPKLFLNAGICRAISSVLPEGSVINPAFPAAVGLRTLSVQRLMGLIFGAFVQAAPEKLPASPASGGPIMNVNTIDNRNGRRVVAAVGPITGGAGGSPLGDGTEGSGANSSFLKNTPVEINEIEVPIKIRRYGLAADSGGAGKFRGGTAIEMWFEALAPNTRVTARNMDRTRFTSWGVQNGRAGAPSYFLLNPNTNEERNLGNLDFIKIGPGDVIHVASGGAGGWGNPQERAIEAVCQDVKRGFVSEKSALEDYGVVIFKGNCDLEATLKQRSKLMTHVSDNNFFDYGAGRVEYEKIWNRENYDTLTKILAKIPIHWRFFIKHRIFEMVGDQETFDNGQKISTYFESLLTEFPQLQETLKQKMD
;
A
#
# COMPACT_ATOMS: atom_id res chain seq x y z
N MET A 1 -22.11 17.86 9.09
CA MET A 1 -22.81 19.17 9.11
C MET A 1 -23.85 19.15 8.01
N PRO A 2 -25.17 19.27 8.34
CA PRO A 2 -26.26 19.05 7.37
C PRO A 2 -26.20 19.97 6.15
N GLU A 3 -25.89 21.24 6.36
CA GLU A 3 -25.82 22.23 5.27
C GLU A 3 -24.69 21.94 4.25
N GLN A 4 -23.51 21.49 4.73
CA GLN A 4 -22.41 21.10 3.84
C GLN A 4 -22.77 19.85 3.05
N ASN A 5 -23.30 18.80 3.73
CA ASN A 5 -23.72 17.57 3.05
C ASN A 5 -24.81 17.84 2.00
N TRP A 6 -25.71 18.81 2.29
CA TRP A 6 -26.73 19.25 1.32
C TRP A 6 -26.10 20.01 0.15
N GLY A 7 -25.07 20.81 0.40
CA GLY A 7 -24.26 21.48 -0.64
C GLY A 7 -23.58 20.48 -1.56
N ASP A 8 -22.95 19.44 -0.98
CA ASP A 8 -22.29 18.37 -1.73
C ASP A 8 -23.27 17.59 -2.61
N LEU A 9 -24.45 17.25 -2.08
CA LEU A 9 -25.48 16.57 -2.85
C LEU A 9 -25.98 17.42 -4.03
N LYS A 10 -26.21 18.73 -3.82
CA LYS A 10 -26.56 19.64 -4.92
C LYS A 10 -25.47 19.71 -5.99
N ALA A 11 -24.20 19.73 -5.60
CA ALA A 11 -23.08 19.73 -6.54
C ALA A 11 -23.05 18.46 -7.39
N GLN A 12 -23.32 17.29 -6.81
CA GLN A 12 -23.42 16.02 -7.53
C GLN A 12 -24.58 16.05 -8.54
N ILE A 13 -25.75 16.52 -8.16
CA ILE A 13 -26.91 16.66 -9.06
C ILE A 13 -26.59 17.63 -10.21
N ALA A 14 -25.94 18.76 -9.93
CA ALA A 14 -25.56 19.73 -10.96
C ALA A 14 -24.53 19.15 -11.94
N ALA A 15 -23.60 18.33 -11.45
CA ALA A 15 -22.63 17.62 -12.30
C ALA A 15 -23.32 16.61 -13.25
N MET A 16 -24.29 15.84 -12.73
CA MET A 16 -25.07 14.89 -13.52
C MET A 16 -25.85 15.59 -14.63
N ASN A 17 -26.58 16.66 -14.32
CA ASN A 17 -27.34 17.46 -15.28
C ASN A 17 -26.43 18.07 -16.36
N THR A 18 -25.22 18.48 -15.96
CA THR A 18 -24.22 19.00 -16.92
C THR A 18 -23.71 17.90 -17.85
N GLY A 19 -23.43 16.71 -17.30
CA GLY A 19 -23.03 15.54 -18.08
C GLY A 19 -24.09 15.13 -19.10
N GLU A 20 -25.35 15.02 -18.69
CA GLU A 20 -26.47 14.71 -19.56
C GLU A 20 -26.58 15.70 -20.73
N ARG A 21 -26.57 16.98 -20.45
CA ARG A 21 -26.59 18.02 -21.49
C ARG A 21 -25.44 17.88 -22.49
N ARG A 22 -24.21 17.61 -22.00
CA ARG A 22 -23.04 17.44 -22.89
C ARG A 22 -23.13 16.20 -23.77
N VAL A 23 -23.72 15.12 -23.27
CA VAL A 23 -23.99 13.92 -24.10
C VAL A 23 -25.02 14.24 -25.18
N HIS A 24 -26.11 14.95 -24.87
CA HIS A 24 -27.10 15.38 -25.84
C HIS A 24 -26.50 16.30 -26.94
N GLU A 25 -25.65 17.25 -26.57
CA GLU A 25 -24.95 18.12 -27.54
C GLU A 25 -24.12 17.30 -28.56
N ILE A 26 -23.49 16.19 -28.14
CA ILE A 26 -22.74 15.30 -29.03
C ILE A 26 -23.71 14.50 -29.93
N ILE A 27 -24.77 13.97 -29.33
CA ILE A 27 -25.80 13.20 -30.09
C ILE A 27 -26.50 14.08 -31.14
N ASP A 28 -26.84 15.31 -30.79
CA ASP A 28 -27.44 16.26 -31.72
C ASP A 28 -26.54 16.59 -32.90
N LYS A 29 -25.22 16.63 -32.65
CA LYS A 29 -24.21 16.92 -33.67
C LYS A 29 -23.96 15.74 -34.61
N PHE A 30 -23.90 14.51 -34.10
CA PHE A 30 -23.44 13.34 -34.86
C PHE A 30 -24.52 12.27 -35.06
N GLY A 31 -25.62 12.35 -34.35
CA GLY A 31 -26.65 11.32 -34.30
C GLY A 31 -26.33 10.19 -33.32
N VAL A 32 -27.37 9.56 -32.80
CA VAL A 32 -27.26 8.52 -31.73
C VAL A 32 -26.50 7.28 -32.20
N ASP A 33 -26.67 6.88 -33.47
CA ASP A 33 -26.02 5.68 -34.00
C ASP A 33 -24.51 5.88 -34.15
N VAL A 34 -24.08 7.05 -34.66
CA VAL A 34 -22.67 7.42 -34.76
C VAL A 34 -22.07 7.54 -33.38
N PHE A 35 -22.80 8.12 -32.42
CA PHE A 35 -22.34 8.22 -31.01
C PHE A 35 -22.09 6.83 -30.38
N LYS A 36 -23.05 5.90 -30.56
CA LYS A 36 -22.91 4.52 -30.05
C LYS A 36 -21.78 3.75 -30.75
N ALA A 37 -21.66 3.86 -32.07
CA ALA A 37 -20.59 3.24 -32.84
C ALA A 37 -19.22 3.79 -32.40
N GLY A 38 -19.09 5.10 -32.25
CA GLY A 38 -17.86 5.75 -31.79
C GLY A 38 -17.42 5.30 -30.41
N ILE A 39 -18.35 5.08 -29.44
CA ILE A 39 -18.04 4.49 -28.15
C ILE A 39 -17.43 3.09 -28.34
N GLN A 40 -18.03 2.22 -29.16
CA GLN A 40 -17.52 0.87 -29.38
C GLN A 40 -16.15 0.88 -30.05
N ASP A 41 -15.95 1.75 -31.03
CA ASP A 41 -14.67 1.91 -31.73
C ASP A 41 -13.56 2.36 -30.77
N LEU A 42 -13.83 3.33 -29.90
CA LEU A 42 -12.87 3.79 -28.85
C LEU A 42 -12.53 2.69 -27.84
N LEU A 43 -13.53 1.91 -27.43
CA LEU A 43 -13.30 0.77 -26.52
C LEU A 43 -12.46 -0.32 -27.20
N SER A 44 -12.76 -0.65 -28.46
CA SER A 44 -12.03 -1.65 -29.23
C SER A 44 -10.60 -1.21 -29.54
N TYR A 45 -10.41 0.09 -29.81
CA TYR A 45 -9.09 0.67 -30.02
C TYR A 45 -8.20 0.52 -28.77
N ALA A 46 -8.71 0.88 -27.59
CA ALA A 46 -7.96 0.74 -26.33
C ALA A 46 -7.71 -0.73 -25.96
N GLU A 47 -8.67 -1.63 -26.24
CA GLU A 47 -8.48 -3.07 -26.08
C GLU A 47 -7.34 -3.59 -26.97
N ALA A 48 -7.30 -3.22 -28.24
CA ALA A 48 -6.24 -3.64 -29.16
C ALA A 48 -4.85 -3.16 -28.70
N GLN A 49 -4.75 -1.91 -28.24
CA GLN A 49 -3.50 -1.40 -27.66
C GLN A 49 -3.09 -2.18 -26.40
N ALA A 50 -4.02 -2.43 -25.48
CA ALA A 50 -3.75 -3.19 -24.26
C ALA A 50 -3.25 -4.60 -24.60
N ARG A 51 -3.90 -5.30 -25.54
CA ARG A 51 -3.48 -6.63 -26.00
C ARG A 51 -2.08 -6.61 -26.62
N SER A 52 -1.77 -5.58 -27.42
CA SER A 52 -0.42 -5.41 -27.98
C SER A 52 0.65 -5.23 -26.91
N ILE A 53 0.38 -4.44 -25.86
CA ILE A 53 1.28 -4.26 -24.73
C ILE A 53 1.46 -5.58 -23.96
N ILE A 54 0.37 -6.27 -23.65
CA ILE A 54 0.40 -7.55 -22.93
C ILE A 54 1.21 -8.59 -23.72
N SER A 55 1.02 -8.70 -25.04
CA SER A 55 1.79 -9.62 -25.90
C SER A 55 3.30 -9.33 -25.92
N SER A 56 3.74 -8.17 -25.48
CA SER A 56 5.17 -7.84 -25.35
C SER A 56 5.80 -8.33 -24.05
N LEU A 57 4.99 -8.82 -23.12
CA LEU A 57 5.45 -9.39 -21.85
C LEU A 57 5.66 -10.91 -22.01
N PRO A 58 6.60 -11.50 -21.27
CA PRO A 58 6.77 -12.95 -21.27
C PRO A 58 5.56 -13.67 -20.71
N ASP A 59 5.13 -14.75 -21.38
CA ASP A 59 4.12 -15.66 -20.83
C ASP A 59 4.64 -16.31 -19.54
N GLY A 60 3.76 -16.51 -18.56
CA GLY A 60 4.15 -17.13 -17.29
C GLY A 60 3.16 -16.90 -16.15
N ASN A 61 3.51 -17.50 -15.02
CA ASN A 61 2.78 -17.37 -13.75
C ASN A 61 3.71 -16.68 -12.74
N TYR A 62 3.34 -15.47 -12.35
CA TYR A 62 4.14 -14.62 -11.47
C TYR A 62 3.43 -14.43 -10.14
N PHE A 63 3.89 -15.16 -9.13
CA PHE A 63 3.30 -15.09 -7.80
C PHE A 63 3.92 -13.95 -6.99
N PHE A 64 3.08 -13.19 -6.30
CA PHE A 64 3.49 -12.22 -5.31
C PHE A 64 2.50 -12.21 -4.13
N ALA A 65 3.00 -11.96 -2.93
CA ALA A 65 2.18 -11.71 -1.75
C ALA A 65 2.67 -10.46 -1.03
N ASP A 66 1.76 -9.75 -0.39
CA ASP A 66 2.07 -8.64 0.50
C ASP A 66 1.13 -8.70 1.71
N TYR A 67 1.47 -8.00 2.79
CA TYR A 67 0.74 -8.10 4.05
C TYR A 67 0.33 -6.72 4.54
N MET A 68 -0.92 -6.54 4.94
CA MET A 68 -1.31 -5.46 5.85
C MET A 68 -0.84 -5.82 7.25
N ASP A 69 -0.45 -4.83 8.03
CA ASP A 69 0.19 -5.07 9.33
C ASP A 69 -0.73 -5.79 10.30
N GLU A 70 -2.06 -5.49 10.26
CA GLU A 70 -3.06 -6.04 11.16
C GLU A 70 -4.41 -6.22 10.46
N ASP A 71 -5.17 -7.26 10.85
CA ASP A 71 -6.52 -7.55 10.34
C ASP A 71 -7.65 -7.08 11.29
N SER A 72 -7.29 -6.69 12.51
CA SER A 72 -8.16 -6.14 13.55
C SER A 72 -7.31 -5.34 14.54
N GLU A 73 -7.92 -4.67 15.53
CA GLU A 73 -7.20 -4.05 16.65
C GLU A 73 -6.44 -5.13 17.42
N ASP A 74 -5.13 -4.94 17.58
CA ASP A 74 -4.20 -5.92 18.17
C ASP A 74 -4.26 -7.31 17.47
N GLY A 75 -4.61 -7.34 16.19
CA GLY A 75 -4.81 -8.56 15.41
C GLY A 75 -3.53 -9.10 14.76
N TYR A 76 -3.72 -9.98 13.80
CA TYR A 76 -2.65 -10.63 13.05
C TYR A 76 -2.50 -10.02 11.65
N PRO A 77 -1.34 -10.21 10.99
CA PRO A 77 -1.15 -9.78 9.63
C PRO A 77 -2.20 -10.35 8.67
N CYS A 78 -2.61 -9.52 7.70
CA CYS A 78 -3.56 -9.93 6.66
C CYS A 78 -2.85 -10.02 5.31
N ARG A 79 -2.77 -11.23 4.76
CA ARG A 79 -2.14 -11.50 3.45
C ARG A 79 -3.05 -11.17 2.29
N LEU A 80 -2.53 -10.41 1.35
CA LEU A 80 -3.01 -10.32 -0.02
C LEU A 80 -2.09 -11.16 -0.90
N ALA A 81 -2.63 -12.08 -1.68
CA ALA A 81 -1.88 -12.93 -2.61
C ALA A 81 -2.39 -12.76 -4.03
N LEU A 82 -1.50 -12.80 -4.99
CA LEU A 82 -1.80 -12.70 -6.42
C LEU A 82 -0.89 -13.65 -7.21
N THR A 83 -1.49 -14.47 -8.06
CA THR A 83 -0.81 -15.09 -9.18
C THR A 83 -1.22 -14.35 -10.45
N LEU A 84 -0.33 -13.57 -11.01
CA LEU A 84 -0.49 -12.95 -12.33
C LEU A 84 -0.19 -14.00 -13.39
N VAL A 85 -1.17 -14.35 -14.19
CA VAL A 85 -1.03 -15.25 -15.34
C VAL A 85 -1.03 -14.43 -16.62
N ILE A 86 0.07 -14.44 -17.37
CA ILE A 86 0.20 -13.84 -18.69
C ILE A 86 0.17 -14.97 -19.72
N SER A 87 -0.76 -14.91 -20.66
CA SER A 87 -0.90 -15.88 -21.74
C SER A 87 -1.28 -15.19 -23.05
N GLY A 88 -0.32 -15.08 -23.96
CA GLY A 88 -0.46 -14.36 -25.22
C GLY A 88 -0.83 -12.90 -25.01
N ASP A 89 -2.05 -12.52 -25.38
CA ASP A 89 -2.59 -11.16 -25.29
C ASP A 89 -3.53 -10.92 -24.11
N ARG A 90 -3.52 -11.82 -23.11
CA ARG A 90 -4.46 -11.82 -21.98
C ARG A 90 -3.76 -11.91 -20.63
N ILE A 91 -4.43 -11.35 -19.63
CA ILE A 91 -4.02 -11.39 -18.24
C ILE A 91 -5.14 -12.01 -17.39
N THR A 92 -4.77 -12.88 -16.47
CA THR A 92 -5.63 -13.31 -15.37
C THR A 92 -4.97 -12.95 -14.03
N LEU A 93 -5.74 -12.27 -13.17
CA LEU A 93 -5.36 -11.95 -11.80
C LEU A 93 -6.00 -12.97 -10.87
N ASP A 94 -5.26 -13.97 -10.42
CA ASP A 94 -5.76 -14.98 -9.49
C ASP A 94 -5.38 -14.63 -8.06
N PHE A 95 -6.37 -14.23 -7.25
CA PHE A 95 -6.21 -13.86 -5.85
C PHE A 95 -6.37 -15.02 -4.87
N THR A 96 -6.36 -16.26 -5.36
CA THR A 96 -6.34 -17.46 -4.51
C THR A 96 -5.14 -17.43 -3.56
N GLY A 97 -5.41 -17.70 -2.28
CA GLY A 97 -4.39 -17.59 -1.22
C GLY A 97 -4.40 -16.28 -0.46
N SER A 98 -5.26 -15.31 -0.83
CA SER A 98 -5.55 -14.15 0.02
C SER A 98 -6.32 -14.58 1.27
N ASP A 99 -6.16 -13.82 2.36
CA ASP A 99 -6.84 -14.08 3.62
C ASP A 99 -8.36 -14.03 3.51
N PRO A 100 -9.09 -14.68 4.44
CA PRO A 100 -10.52 -14.52 4.55
C PRO A 100 -10.90 -13.06 4.80
N GLN A 101 -12.18 -12.75 4.58
CA GLN A 101 -12.74 -11.47 5.01
C GLN A 101 -12.51 -11.26 6.51
N ILE A 102 -12.27 -10.03 6.89
CA ILE A 102 -11.84 -9.62 8.22
C ILE A 102 -12.89 -8.76 8.90
N GLU A 103 -12.82 -8.63 10.22
CA GLU A 103 -13.78 -7.85 11.01
C GLU A 103 -13.55 -6.35 10.87
N SER A 104 -12.31 -5.92 10.68
CA SER A 104 -12.00 -4.51 10.47
C SER A 104 -12.50 -3.99 9.11
N SER A 105 -12.63 -2.66 8.99
CA SER A 105 -13.28 -2.01 7.85
C SER A 105 -12.39 -1.88 6.59
N ILE A 106 -11.37 -2.72 6.45
CA ILE A 106 -10.41 -2.69 5.34
C ILE A 106 -10.65 -3.76 4.26
N ASN A 107 -11.80 -4.47 4.28
CA ASN A 107 -12.17 -5.35 3.18
C ASN A 107 -12.36 -4.58 1.87
N ILE A 108 -12.07 -5.23 0.72
CA ILE A 108 -12.16 -4.65 -0.62
C ILE A 108 -13.48 -5.06 -1.28
N PRO A 109 -14.45 -4.15 -1.44
CA PRO A 109 -15.81 -4.48 -1.88
C PRO A 109 -15.90 -4.69 -3.41
N THR A 110 -15.29 -5.75 -3.94
CA THR A 110 -15.36 -6.05 -5.37
C THR A 110 -16.72 -6.61 -5.81
N GLY A 111 -17.47 -7.21 -4.86
CA GLY A 111 -18.75 -7.87 -5.16
C GLY A 111 -18.63 -8.99 -6.18
N GLY A 112 -17.46 -9.64 -6.27
CA GLY A 112 -17.19 -10.71 -7.24
C GLY A 112 -17.03 -10.23 -8.69
N GLN A 113 -16.97 -8.93 -8.94
CA GLN A 113 -16.83 -8.38 -10.29
C GLN A 113 -15.38 -8.51 -10.77
N GLU A 114 -15.13 -9.37 -11.75
CA GLU A 114 -13.78 -9.64 -12.29
C GLU A 114 -13.03 -8.37 -12.75
N ARG A 115 -13.76 -7.38 -13.23
CA ARG A 115 -13.21 -6.12 -13.76
C ARG A 115 -13.56 -4.93 -12.87
N HIS A 116 -13.66 -5.16 -11.57
CA HIS A 116 -13.95 -4.08 -10.64
C HIS A 116 -12.85 -3.01 -10.69
N ALA A 117 -13.24 -1.74 -10.65
CA ALA A 117 -12.33 -0.61 -10.80
C ALA A 117 -11.13 -0.65 -9.82
N LEU A 118 -11.35 -1.07 -8.56
CA LEU A 118 -10.31 -1.17 -7.55
C LEU A 118 -9.19 -2.18 -7.90
N LEU A 119 -9.51 -3.21 -8.72
CA LEU A 119 -8.53 -4.19 -9.21
C LEU A 119 -7.82 -3.66 -10.47
N MET A 120 -8.60 -3.03 -11.37
CA MET A 120 -8.10 -2.61 -12.68
C MET A 120 -7.12 -1.44 -12.62
N VAL A 121 -7.25 -0.54 -11.64
CA VAL A 121 -6.39 0.66 -11.53
C VAL A 121 -4.90 0.30 -11.51
N GLY A 122 -4.48 -0.69 -10.73
CA GLY A 122 -3.08 -1.13 -10.67
C GLY A 122 -2.58 -1.67 -12.01
N VAL A 123 -3.38 -2.49 -12.69
CA VAL A 123 -3.03 -3.06 -14.01
C VAL A 123 -2.95 -1.97 -15.08
N ILE A 124 -3.94 -1.06 -15.12
CA ILE A 124 -3.96 0.05 -16.08
C ILE A 124 -2.74 0.94 -15.88
N TYR A 125 -2.35 1.22 -14.63
CA TYR A 125 -1.15 1.99 -14.32
C TYR A 125 0.12 1.32 -14.89
N ILE A 126 0.26 0.00 -14.72
CA ILE A 126 1.38 -0.76 -15.28
C ILE A 126 1.39 -0.70 -16.81
N LEU A 127 0.26 -1.00 -17.46
CA LEU A 127 0.18 -0.97 -18.93
C LEU A 127 0.47 0.42 -19.49
N TYR A 128 -0.01 1.48 -18.83
CA TYR A 128 0.30 2.86 -19.20
C TYR A 128 1.78 3.22 -18.97
N SER A 129 2.41 2.67 -17.93
CA SER A 129 3.85 2.86 -17.68
C SER A 129 4.71 2.16 -18.73
N LEU A 130 4.23 1.05 -19.29
CA LEU A 130 4.91 0.33 -20.38
C LEU A 130 4.75 1.03 -21.73
N ASP A 131 3.58 1.63 -21.99
CA ASP A 131 3.33 2.47 -23.16
C ASP A 131 2.44 3.68 -22.83
N PRO A 132 3.02 4.89 -22.65
CA PRO A 132 2.27 6.11 -22.35
C PRO A 132 1.31 6.57 -23.48
N LYS A 133 1.33 5.92 -24.65
CA LYS A 133 0.37 6.18 -25.74
C LYS A 133 -0.93 5.41 -25.60
N LEU A 134 -1.03 4.53 -24.59
CA LEU A 134 -2.25 3.77 -24.30
C LEU A 134 -3.44 4.72 -24.07
N PHE A 135 -4.50 4.53 -24.85
CA PHE A 135 -5.71 5.32 -24.75
C PHE A 135 -6.56 4.85 -23.56
N LEU A 136 -6.62 5.68 -22.51
CA LEU A 136 -7.22 5.31 -21.24
C LEU A 136 -8.74 5.30 -21.28
N ASN A 137 -9.34 4.12 -21.40
CA ASN A 137 -10.76 3.85 -21.20
C ASN A 137 -11.02 2.41 -20.76
N ALA A 138 -12.28 2.05 -20.52
CA ALA A 138 -12.68 0.71 -20.05
C ALA A 138 -12.39 -0.44 -21.05
N GLY A 139 -12.07 -0.14 -22.31
CA GLY A 139 -11.67 -1.13 -23.31
C GLY A 139 -10.44 -1.93 -22.90
N ILE A 140 -9.49 -1.29 -22.19
CA ILE A 140 -8.29 -1.94 -21.66
C ILE A 140 -8.67 -3.17 -20.80
N CYS A 141 -9.71 -3.06 -19.99
CA CYS A 141 -10.13 -4.12 -19.07
C CYS A 141 -10.65 -5.38 -19.78
N ARG A 142 -10.97 -5.31 -21.09
CA ARG A 142 -11.48 -6.47 -21.84
C ARG A 142 -10.44 -7.58 -22.05
N ALA A 143 -9.16 -7.23 -21.97
CA ALA A 143 -8.05 -8.18 -22.05
C ALA A 143 -7.72 -8.82 -20.69
N ILE A 144 -8.43 -8.45 -19.61
CA ILE A 144 -8.12 -8.81 -18.22
C ILE A 144 -9.30 -9.58 -17.62
N SER A 145 -9.01 -10.66 -16.87
CA SER A 145 -9.95 -11.39 -16.02
C SER A 145 -9.40 -11.50 -14.59
N SER A 146 -10.26 -11.82 -13.63
CA SER A 146 -9.84 -12.01 -12.22
C SER A 146 -10.54 -13.20 -11.61
N VAL A 147 -9.81 -13.97 -10.79
CA VAL A 147 -10.34 -15.02 -9.92
C VAL A 147 -10.42 -14.45 -8.51
N LEU A 148 -11.63 -14.33 -7.97
CA LEU A 148 -11.93 -13.66 -6.70
C LEU A 148 -12.57 -14.67 -5.74
N PRO A 149 -11.80 -15.33 -4.84
CA PRO A 149 -12.35 -16.30 -3.90
C PRO A 149 -13.41 -15.67 -3.00
N GLU A 150 -14.59 -16.27 -2.96
CA GLU A 150 -15.71 -15.80 -2.14
C GLU A 150 -15.39 -15.85 -0.64
N GLY A 151 -15.77 -14.81 0.09
CA GLY A 151 -15.52 -14.67 1.53
C GLY A 151 -14.04 -14.42 1.85
N SER A 152 -13.26 -13.94 0.89
CA SER A 152 -11.92 -13.41 1.10
C SER A 152 -11.95 -11.89 1.30
N VAL A 153 -10.85 -11.33 1.79
CA VAL A 153 -10.67 -9.87 1.94
C VAL A 153 -10.82 -9.11 0.61
N ILE A 154 -10.58 -9.78 -0.52
CA ILE A 154 -10.74 -9.22 -1.88
C ILE A 154 -12.19 -9.30 -2.37
N ASN A 155 -12.95 -10.29 -1.93
CA ASN A 155 -14.35 -10.52 -2.30
C ASN A 155 -15.16 -10.92 -1.07
N PRO A 156 -15.35 -9.97 -0.13
CA PRO A 156 -16.06 -10.25 1.10
C PRO A 156 -17.56 -10.45 0.87
N ALA A 157 -18.14 -11.40 1.60
CA ALA A 157 -19.58 -11.64 1.62
C ALA A 157 -20.27 -10.58 2.52
N PHE A 158 -21.50 -10.22 2.17
CA PHE A 158 -22.32 -9.33 3.00
C PHE A 158 -22.80 -10.03 4.31
N PRO A 159 -22.80 -9.31 5.46
CA PRO A 159 -22.30 -7.96 5.71
C PRO A 159 -20.79 -7.97 6.01
N ALA A 160 -20.03 -7.08 5.38
CA ALA A 160 -18.62 -6.89 5.66
C ALA A 160 -18.30 -5.40 5.80
N ALA A 161 -17.42 -5.06 6.72
CA ALA A 161 -16.98 -3.68 6.93
C ALA A 161 -15.98 -3.26 5.84
N VAL A 162 -16.23 -2.14 5.14
CA VAL A 162 -15.46 -1.69 3.98
C VAL A 162 -15.10 -0.19 4.03
N GLY A 163 -15.31 0.46 5.17
CA GLY A 163 -15.20 1.92 5.32
C GLY A 163 -13.79 2.47 5.09
N LEU A 164 -12.75 1.72 5.44
CA LEU A 164 -11.32 2.08 5.32
C LEU A 164 -10.61 1.31 4.21
N ARG A 165 -11.34 0.77 3.23
CA ARG A 165 -10.79 0.00 2.10
C ARG A 165 -9.62 0.65 1.35
N THR A 166 -9.45 1.97 1.47
CA THR A 166 -8.35 2.71 0.82
C THR A 166 -6.99 2.16 1.22
N LEU A 167 -6.80 1.77 2.48
CA LEU A 167 -5.57 1.13 2.95
C LEU A 167 -5.27 -0.15 2.16
N SER A 168 -6.23 -1.07 2.11
CA SER A 168 -6.08 -2.35 1.39
C SER A 168 -5.92 -2.17 -0.11
N VAL A 169 -6.62 -1.19 -0.72
CA VAL A 169 -6.48 -0.87 -2.15
C VAL A 169 -5.09 -0.33 -2.48
N GLN A 170 -4.51 0.49 -1.63
CA GLN A 170 -3.14 0.95 -1.81
C GLN A 170 -2.15 -0.21 -1.70
N ARG A 171 -2.36 -1.14 -0.77
CA ARG A 171 -1.57 -2.37 -0.66
C ARG A 171 -1.73 -3.26 -1.88
N LEU A 172 -2.96 -3.40 -2.38
CA LEU A 172 -3.27 -4.15 -3.61
C LEU A 172 -2.51 -3.63 -4.84
N MET A 173 -2.32 -2.31 -4.96
CA MET A 173 -1.49 -1.75 -6.04
C MET A 173 -0.04 -2.20 -5.92
N GLY A 174 0.56 -2.16 -4.72
CA GLY A 174 1.90 -2.68 -4.48
C GLY A 174 2.02 -4.17 -4.79
N LEU A 175 0.98 -4.96 -4.46
CA LEU A 175 0.87 -6.38 -4.80
C LEU A 175 0.91 -6.62 -6.32
N ILE A 176 0.08 -5.87 -7.08
CA ILE A 176 0.03 -5.97 -8.54
C ILE A 176 1.39 -5.59 -9.14
N PHE A 177 2.02 -4.51 -8.67
CA PHE A 177 3.36 -4.12 -9.10
C PHE A 177 4.39 -5.22 -8.83
N GLY A 178 4.37 -5.84 -7.65
CA GLY A 178 5.26 -6.93 -7.27
C GLY A 178 5.11 -8.18 -8.15
N ALA A 179 3.91 -8.47 -8.65
CA ALA A 179 3.69 -9.54 -9.60
C ALA A 179 4.24 -9.17 -11.00
N PHE A 180 3.92 -7.98 -11.51
CA PHE A 180 4.34 -7.54 -12.85
C PHE A 180 5.83 -7.28 -12.99
N VAL A 181 6.50 -6.76 -11.95
CA VAL A 181 7.94 -6.47 -12.02
C VAL A 181 8.76 -7.72 -12.26
N GLN A 182 8.28 -8.91 -11.90
CA GLN A 182 8.93 -10.18 -12.20
C GLN A 182 8.91 -10.49 -13.69
N ALA A 183 7.88 -10.04 -14.42
CA ALA A 183 7.78 -10.21 -15.88
C ALA A 183 8.58 -9.15 -16.66
N ALA A 184 8.77 -7.95 -16.10
CA ALA A 184 9.44 -6.84 -16.79
C ALA A 184 10.28 -5.99 -15.80
N PRO A 185 11.31 -6.58 -15.16
CA PRO A 185 12.08 -5.91 -14.10
C PRO A 185 12.81 -4.66 -14.58
N GLU A 186 13.23 -4.64 -15.84
CA GLU A 186 13.96 -3.52 -16.45
C GLU A 186 13.06 -2.37 -16.93
N LYS A 187 11.74 -2.49 -16.72
CA LYS A 187 10.76 -1.49 -17.18
C LYS A 187 9.90 -0.94 -16.05
N LEU A 188 9.80 -1.64 -14.93
CA LEU A 188 8.84 -1.34 -13.89
C LEU A 188 9.53 -0.91 -12.57
N PRO A 189 8.85 -0.06 -11.78
CA PRO A 189 9.41 0.48 -10.53
C PRO A 189 9.36 -0.53 -9.38
N ALA A 190 10.11 -0.24 -8.33
CA ALA A 190 9.98 -0.82 -7.01
C ALA A 190 8.64 -0.42 -6.35
N SER A 191 8.37 -0.95 -5.14
CA SER A 191 7.14 -0.65 -4.41
C SER A 191 6.97 0.84 -4.13
N PRO A 192 5.81 1.43 -4.46
CA PRO A 192 5.44 2.71 -3.88
C PRO A 192 5.18 2.55 -2.37
N ALA A 193 5.18 3.65 -1.65
CA ALA A 193 4.98 3.65 -0.19
C ALA A 193 3.67 3.01 0.25
N SER A 194 2.61 3.08 -0.56
CA SER A 194 1.31 2.42 -0.32
C SER A 194 0.72 2.68 1.07
N GLY A 195 0.86 3.89 1.56
CA GLY A 195 0.28 4.37 2.82
C GLY A 195 -0.08 5.84 2.71
N GLY A 196 -0.99 6.29 3.54
CA GLY A 196 -1.40 7.69 3.54
C GLY A 196 -2.19 7.99 4.81
N PRO A 197 -1.52 8.04 5.98
CA PRO A 197 -2.21 8.36 7.22
C PRO A 197 -2.89 9.72 7.17
N ILE A 198 -4.10 9.76 7.72
CA ILE A 198 -4.91 10.96 7.92
C ILE A 198 -5.26 11.04 9.40
N MET A 199 -4.86 12.14 10.04
CA MET A 199 -5.15 12.38 11.44
C MET A 199 -6.43 13.22 11.57
N ASN A 200 -7.52 12.62 12.06
CA ASN A 200 -8.73 13.37 12.37
C ASN A 200 -8.61 13.91 13.80
N VAL A 201 -8.45 15.21 13.90
CA VAL A 201 -8.38 15.93 15.18
C VAL A 201 -9.78 16.40 15.57
N ASN A 202 -10.27 15.97 16.74
CA ASN A 202 -11.57 16.32 17.29
C ASN A 202 -11.38 16.90 18.71
N THR A 203 -11.83 18.12 18.92
CA THR A 203 -11.67 18.80 20.20
C THR A 203 -12.73 19.87 20.42
N ILE A 204 -12.69 20.52 21.56
CA ILE A 204 -13.46 21.76 21.83
C ILE A 204 -12.50 22.93 21.62
N ASP A 205 -12.84 23.81 20.69
CA ASP A 205 -12.08 25.02 20.46
C ASP A 205 -12.24 25.95 21.67
N ASN A 206 -11.14 26.15 22.40
CA ASN A 206 -11.10 26.98 23.60
C ASN A 206 -11.31 28.49 23.32
N ARG A 207 -11.24 28.91 22.05
CA ARG A 207 -11.50 30.29 21.64
C ARG A 207 -12.99 30.64 21.64
N ASN A 208 -13.87 29.67 21.40
CA ASN A 208 -15.30 29.89 21.25
C ASN A 208 -16.20 28.81 21.87
N GLY A 209 -15.63 27.79 22.52
CA GLY A 209 -16.35 26.69 23.17
C GLY A 209 -17.06 25.72 22.21
N ARG A 210 -16.80 25.79 20.90
CA ARG A 210 -17.45 24.93 19.90
C ARG A 210 -16.65 23.64 19.69
N ARG A 211 -17.35 22.56 19.45
CA ARG A 211 -16.75 21.30 18.99
C ARG A 211 -16.32 21.47 17.55
N VAL A 212 -15.06 21.19 17.29
CA VAL A 212 -14.44 21.27 15.95
C VAL A 212 -13.81 19.93 15.58
N VAL A 213 -13.80 19.63 14.29
CA VAL A 213 -13.17 18.44 13.71
C VAL A 213 -12.48 18.85 12.41
N ALA A 214 -11.21 18.50 12.27
CA ALA A 214 -10.50 18.66 11.00
C ALA A 214 -9.69 17.42 10.65
N ALA A 215 -9.50 17.19 9.35
CA ALA A 215 -8.58 16.20 8.82
C ALA A 215 -7.22 16.87 8.57
N VAL A 216 -6.19 16.37 9.24
CA VAL A 216 -4.81 16.79 9.09
C VAL A 216 -4.07 15.77 8.24
N GLY A 217 -3.57 16.18 7.08
CA GLY A 217 -2.99 15.31 6.09
C GLY A 217 -3.72 15.39 4.73
N PRO A 218 -3.64 14.37 3.85
CA PRO A 218 -2.96 13.07 4.02
C PRO A 218 -1.43 13.20 4.08
N ILE A 219 -0.81 12.32 4.87
CA ILE A 219 0.64 12.23 5.02
C ILE A 219 1.11 11.06 4.15
N THR A 220 1.49 11.34 2.90
CA THR A 220 1.78 10.31 1.91
C THR A 220 3.27 9.98 1.84
N GLY A 221 3.59 8.78 1.36
CA GLY A 221 4.96 8.42 1.02
C GLY A 221 5.30 8.68 -0.45
N GLY A 222 6.48 8.28 -0.86
CA GLY A 222 6.99 8.47 -2.20
C GLY A 222 6.58 7.40 -3.21
N ALA A 223 6.97 7.60 -4.46
CA ALA A 223 6.93 6.58 -5.51
C ALA A 223 8.16 5.67 -5.44
N GLY A 224 8.05 4.42 -5.92
CA GLY A 224 9.20 3.52 -6.04
C GLY A 224 10.27 4.05 -6.99
N GLY A 225 11.54 3.76 -6.69
CA GLY A 225 12.62 3.94 -7.65
C GLY A 225 12.36 3.11 -8.91
N SER A 226 12.79 3.58 -10.08
CA SER A 226 12.53 2.95 -11.35
C SER A 226 13.78 2.88 -12.23
N PRO A 227 13.80 2.07 -13.31
CA PRO A 227 14.90 2.08 -14.26
C PRO A 227 15.18 3.45 -14.90
N LEU A 228 14.21 4.35 -14.85
CA LEU A 228 14.26 5.68 -15.47
C LEU A 228 14.74 6.78 -14.51
N GLY A 229 14.73 6.53 -13.20
CA GLY A 229 15.12 7.52 -12.21
C GLY A 229 14.59 7.25 -10.81
N ASP A 230 14.89 8.20 -9.92
CA ASP A 230 14.45 8.18 -8.54
C ASP A 230 12.92 8.28 -8.43
N GLY A 231 12.38 7.66 -7.38
CA GLY A 231 10.98 7.85 -7.02
C GLY A 231 10.70 9.29 -6.60
N THR A 232 9.53 9.81 -6.97
CA THR A 232 9.12 11.16 -6.56
C THR A 232 8.85 11.23 -5.07
N GLU A 233 9.27 12.32 -4.43
CA GLU A 233 9.19 12.50 -2.98
C GLU A 233 7.75 12.79 -2.54
N GLY A 234 7.30 12.16 -1.46
CA GLY A 234 6.02 12.47 -0.81
C GLY A 234 4.80 12.55 -1.73
N SER A 235 4.90 12.00 -2.92
CA SER A 235 3.92 12.21 -3.99
C SER A 235 2.63 11.42 -3.81
N GLY A 236 2.65 10.41 -2.95
CA GLY A 236 1.53 9.48 -2.84
C GLY A 236 1.17 8.88 -4.19
N ALA A 237 2.12 8.27 -4.91
CA ALA A 237 1.98 7.85 -6.30
C ALA A 237 0.67 7.10 -6.60
N ASN A 238 0.16 6.33 -5.62
CA ASN A 238 -1.12 5.63 -5.69
C ASN A 238 -2.33 6.51 -5.31
N SER A 239 -2.08 7.75 -4.88
CA SER A 239 -3.08 8.72 -4.43
C SER A 239 -2.82 10.10 -5.01
N SER A 240 -2.29 10.15 -6.22
CA SER A 240 -1.78 11.35 -6.91
C SER A 240 -2.78 12.51 -7.05
N PHE A 241 -4.07 12.25 -6.92
CA PHE A 241 -5.12 13.26 -6.93
C PHE A 241 -5.30 13.94 -5.56
N LEU A 242 -4.77 13.37 -4.49
CA LEU A 242 -4.85 13.94 -3.15
C LEU A 242 -3.86 15.08 -3.01
N LYS A 243 -4.30 16.14 -2.35
CA LYS A 243 -3.48 17.31 -2.00
C LYS A 243 -3.60 17.53 -0.50
N ASN A 244 -2.51 17.96 0.10
CA ASN A 244 -2.50 18.26 1.52
C ASN A 244 -3.27 19.54 1.80
N THR A 245 -3.99 19.55 2.92
CA THR A 245 -4.57 20.78 3.44
C THR A 245 -3.43 21.72 3.82
N PRO A 246 -3.47 23.00 3.43
CA PRO A 246 -2.50 23.99 3.88
C PRO A 246 -2.40 24.03 5.41
N VAL A 247 -1.19 24.19 5.92
CA VAL A 247 -0.90 24.22 7.37
C VAL A 247 -1.76 25.26 8.08
N GLU A 248 -1.89 26.45 7.50
CA GLU A 248 -2.66 27.55 8.05
C GLU A 248 -4.15 27.21 8.19
N ILE A 249 -4.70 26.45 7.24
CA ILE A 249 -6.10 26.00 7.31
C ILE A 249 -6.28 25.04 8.47
N ASN A 250 -5.38 24.05 8.64
CA ASN A 250 -5.47 23.12 9.76
C ASN A 250 -5.38 23.83 11.11
N GLU A 251 -4.49 24.81 11.28
CA GLU A 251 -4.35 25.57 12.52
C GLU A 251 -5.54 26.53 12.82
N ILE A 252 -6.24 26.95 11.75
CA ILE A 252 -7.48 27.73 11.90
C ILE A 252 -8.66 26.85 12.28
N GLU A 253 -8.80 25.68 11.65
CA GLU A 253 -9.93 24.77 11.82
C GLU A 253 -9.95 24.10 13.19
N VAL A 254 -8.76 23.72 13.71
CA VAL A 254 -8.62 23.06 15.03
C VAL A 254 -7.47 23.67 15.81
N PRO A 255 -7.56 23.74 17.16
CA PRO A 255 -6.50 24.33 18.00
C PRO A 255 -5.30 23.35 18.11
N ILE A 256 -4.50 23.32 17.07
CA ILE A 256 -3.21 22.64 17.01
C ILE A 256 -2.16 23.65 16.53
N LYS A 257 -0.87 23.30 16.72
CA LYS A 257 0.26 24.00 16.14
C LYS A 257 1.13 23.02 15.40
N ILE A 258 1.28 23.21 14.10
CA ILE A 258 2.17 22.39 13.28
C ILE A 258 3.62 22.86 13.52
N ARG A 259 4.41 21.99 14.16
CA ARG A 259 5.81 22.25 14.52
C ARG A 259 6.75 21.99 13.37
N ARG A 260 6.46 20.97 12.55
CA ARG A 260 7.24 20.58 11.38
C ARG A 260 6.33 19.89 10.36
N TYR A 261 6.57 20.16 9.12
CA TYR A 261 5.97 19.48 7.98
C TYR A 261 6.96 19.43 6.83
N GLY A 262 7.34 18.26 6.38
CA GLY A 262 8.39 18.09 5.39
C GLY A 262 8.65 16.66 4.99
N LEU A 263 9.77 16.42 4.35
CA LEU A 263 10.22 15.10 3.94
C LEU A 263 11.05 14.46 5.06
N ALA A 264 10.82 13.16 5.31
CA ALA A 264 11.57 12.37 6.28
C ALA A 264 12.88 11.87 5.64
N ALA A 265 14.02 12.29 6.18
CA ALA A 265 15.31 11.80 5.73
C ALA A 265 15.42 10.27 5.90
N ASP A 266 16.20 9.61 5.04
CA ASP A 266 16.49 8.17 5.06
C ASP A 266 15.25 7.27 4.94
N SER A 267 14.09 7.80 4.57
CA SER A 267 12.88 7.02 4.46
C SER A 267 12.74 6.30 3.10
N GLY A 268 13.26 6.87 2.02
CA GLY A 268 13.28 6.21 0.71
C GLY A 268 14.31 5.08 0.65
N GLY A 269 13.92 3.89 0.21
CA GLY A 269 14.80 2.74 0.05
C GLY A 269 16.01 3.05 -0.85
N ALA A 270 17.20 2.69 -0.39
CA ALA A 270 18.43 2.91 -1.15
C ALA A 270 18.45 2.09 -2.45
N GLY A 271 18.99 2.65 -3.52
CA GLY A 271 19.08 2.00 -4.82
C GLY A 271 19.97 2.78 -5.78
N LYS A 272 20.29 2.19 -6.93
CA LYS A 272 20.84 2.95 -8.07
C LYS A 272 19.94 4.12 -8.37
N PHE A 273 18.63 3.86 -8.31
CA PHE A 273 17.56 4.86 -8.25
C PHE A 273 16.83 4.71 -6.92
N ARG A 274 16.89 5.75 -6.10
CA ARG A 274 16.33 5.78 -4.75
C ARG A 274 14.81 5.77 -4.79
N GLY A 275 14.18 5.08 -3.83
CA GLY A 275 12.77 5.26 -3.54
C GLY A 275 12.49 6.69 -3.07
N GLY A 276 11.31 7.20 -3.38
CA GLY A 276 10.85 8.50 -2.90
C GLY A 276 10.71 8.53 -1.37
N THR A 277 11.06 9.65 -0.76
CA THR A 277 10.95 9.85 0.69
C THR A 277 9.50 9.99 1.13
N ALA A 278 9.27 9.66 2.38
CA ALA A 278 8.01 9.87 3.09
C ALA A 278 7.81 11.34 3.47
N ILE A 279 6.56 11.72 3.71
CA ILE A 279 6.21 12.96 4.41
C ILE A 279 6.14 12.66 5.91
N GLU A 280 6.67 13.58 6.72
CA GLU A 280 6.50 13.61 8.16
C GLU A 280 5.81 14.89 8.62
N MET A 281 5.06 14.81 9.71
CA MET A 281 4.43 15.95 10.34
C MET A 281 4.51 15.85 11.86
N TRP A 282 4.82 16.99 12.49
CA TRP A 282 4.81 17.18 13.92
C TRP A 282 3.77 18.23 14.26
N PHE A 283 2.78 17.89 15.09
CA PHE A 283 1.81 18.86 15.56
C PHE A 283 1.57 18.74 17.06
N GLU A 284 1.39 19.87 17.70
CA GLU A 284 1.13 20.02 19.12
C GLU A 284 -0.34 20.31 19.36
N ALA A 285 -0.95 19.66 20.35
CA ALA A 285 -2.29 19.98 20.81
C ALA A 285 -2.28 21.26 21.66
N LEU A 286 -3.21 22.16 21.43
CA LEU A 286 -3.38 23.40 22.19
C LEU A 286 -4.63 23.40 23.08
N ALA A 287 -5.49 22.39 22.95
CA ALA A 287 -6.73 22.25 23.73
C ALA A 287 -6.73 20.95 24.55
N PRO A 288 -7.35 20.94 25.73
CA PRO A 288 -7.47 19.73 26.54
C PRO A 288 -8.42 18.72 25.90
N ASN A 289 -8.24 17.44 26.24
CA ASN A 289 -9.08 16.35 25.74
C ASN A 289 -9.20 16.29 24.22
N THR A 290 -8.15 16.69 23.50
CA THR A 290 -8.06 16.59 22.07
C THR A 290 -7.95 15.10 21.68
N ARG A 291 -8.91 14.62 20.87
CA ARG A 291 -8.92 13.26 20.33
C ARG A 291 -8.31 13.27 18.94
N VAL A 292 -7.24 12.52 18.77
CA VAL A 292 -6.64 12.25 17.47
C VAL A 292 -7.00 10.82 17.07
N THR A 293 -7.65 10.66 15.90
CA THR A 293 -7.96 9.35 15.31
C THR A 293 -7.06 9.18 14.10
N ALA A 294 -6.15 8.20 14.16
CA ALA A 294 -5.29 7.83 13.04
C ALA A 294 -6.07 6.92 12.08
N ARG A 295 -6.09 7.27 10.81
CA ARG A 295 -6.67 6.44 9.75
C ARG A 295 -5.63 6.11 8.71
N ASN A 296 -5.73 4.92 8.12
CA ASN A 296 -4.78 4.41 7.11
C ASN A 296 -3.32 4.35 7.62
N MET A 297 -3.10 4.19 8.93
CA MET A 297 -1.80 3.77 9.45
C MET A 297 -1.56 2.33 9.01
N ASP A 298 -0.41 2.11 8.40
CA ASP A 298 0.05 0.81 7.90
C ASP A 298 1.53 0.95 7.54
N ARG A 299 2.22 -0.11 7.17
CA ARG A 299 3.66 -0.10 6.89
C ARG A 299 4.53 0.15 8.13
N THR A 300 4.02 -0.07 9.32
CA THR A 300 4.82 -0.01 10.55
C THR A 300 5.73 -1.23 10.69
N ARG A 301 5.32 -2.36 10.10
CA ARG A 301 6.03 -3.64 10.10
C ARG A 301 6.44 -4.11 8.71
N PHE A 302 5.50 -4.20 7.76
CA PHE A 302 5.76 -4.68 6.40
C PHE A 302 6.00 -3.51 5.45
N THR A 303 7.26 -3.16 5.27
CA THR A 303 7.68 -1.98 4.51
C THR A 303 7.54 -2.15 2.99
N SER A 304 7.75 -1.10 2.25
CA SER A 304 7.73 -1.11 0.78
C SER A 304 8.95 -1.85 0.26
N TRP A 305 8.75 -2.86 -0.57
CA TRP A 305 9.84 -3.70 -1.08
C TRP A 305 10.69 -2.95 -2.11
N GLY A 306 12.02 -3.19 -2.05
CA GLY A 306 12.97 -2.83 -3.09
C GLY A 306 13.11 -3.95 -4.14
N VAL A 307 13.68 -3.64 -5.30
CA VAL A 307 13.84 -4.60 -6.42
C VAL A 307 15.19 -4.46 -7.11
N GLN A 308 15.68 -5.55 -7.73
CA GLN A 308 16.98 -5.58 -8.45
C GLN A 308 18.15 -5.14 -7.57
N ASN A 309 18.24 -5.67 -6.37
CA ASN A 309 19.18 -5.29 -5.31
C ASN A 309 18.94 -3.90 -4.68
N GLY A 310 17.87 -3.21 -5.03
CA GLY A 310 17.43 -2.02 -4.31
C GLY A 310 16.86 -2.38 -2.93
N ARG A 311 16.97 -1.47 -1.96
CA ARG A 311 16.57 -1.70 -0.58
C ARG A 311 15.09 -1.37 -0.36
N ALA A 312 14.51 -2.03 0.65
CA ALA A 312 13.18 -1.66 1.14
C ALA A 312 13.15 -0.23 1.68
N GLY A 313 11.99 0.42 1.60
CA GLY A 313 11.76 1.72 2.23
C GLY A 313 11.68 1.62 3.75
N ALA A 314 11.84 2.75 4.44
CA ALA A 314 11.68 2.81 5.89
C ALA A 314 10.20 2.59 6.29
N PRO A 315 9.94 2.07 7.51
CA PRO A 315 8.58 1.92 8.03
C PRO A 315 7.92 3.27 8.31
N SER A 316 6.59 3.28 8.36
CA SER A 316 5.81 4.37 8.92
C SER A 316 5.90 4.36 10.45
N TYR A 317 5.63 5.49 11.08
CA TYR A 317 5.58 5.58 12.53
C TYR A 317 4.57 6.62 13.03
N PHE A 318 4.09 6.39 14.24
CA PHE A 318 3.16 7.25 14.95
C PHE A 318 3.63 7.36 16.41
N LEU A 319 4.21 8.51 16.76
CA LEU A 319 4.83 8.74 18.05
C LEU A 319 4.11 9.83 18.83
N LEU A 320 4.00 9.65 20.13
CA LEU A 320 3.60 10.68 21.07
C LEU A 320 4.84 11.20 21.82
N ASN A 321 4.95 12.51 21.96
CA ASN A 321 6.00 13.22 22.70
C ASN A 321 7.43 12.77 22.34
N PRO A 322 7.79 12.75 21.03
CA PRO A 322 9.08 12.24 20.57
C PRO A 322 10.26 13.03 21.18
N ASN A 323 11.37 12.31 21.42
CA ASN A 323 12.61 12.82 22.02
C ASN A 323 12.45 13.35 23.46
N THR A 324 11.44 12.87 24.19
CA THR A 324 11.24 13.15 25.63
C THR A 324 11.21 11.86 26.44
N ASN A 325 11.25 11.99 27.77
CA ASN A 325 11.09 10.83 28.67
C ASN A 325 9.66 10.22 28.63
N GLU A 326 8.72 10.92 27.99
CA GLU A 326 7.33 10.49 27.82
C GLU A 326 7.05 9.98 26.39
N GLU A 327 8.10 9.72 25.61
CA GLU A 327 7.96 9.18 24.26
C GLU A 327 7.25 7.82 24.28
N ARG A 328 6.24 7.69 23.44
CA ARG A 328 5.55 6.42 23.20
C ARG A 328 5.37 6.18 21.70
N ASN A 329 5.77 4.99 21.26
CA ASN A 329 5.39 4.50 19.94
C ASN A 329 3.94 3.98 20.01
N LEU A 330 3.05 4.55 19.20
CA LEU A 330 1.63 4.24 19.18
C LEU A 330 1.28 3.17 18.12
N GLY A 331 2.26 2.75 17.29
CA GLY A 331 2.05 1.73 16.26
C GLY A 331 0.87 2.06 15.34
N ASN A 332 -0.08 1.14 15.22
CA ASN A 332 -1.32 1.30 14.44
C ASN A 332 -2.52 1.73 15.30
N LEU A 333 -2.29 2.35 16.44
CA LEU A 333 -3.36 2.75 17.35
C LEU A 333 -4.43 3.60 16.64
N ASP A 334 -5.70 3.21 16.77
CA ASP A 334 -6.82 3.86 16.10
C ASP A 334 -7.07 5.28 16.60
N PHE A 335 -6.95 5.52 17.91
CA PHE A 335 -7.12 6.85 18.49
C PHE A 335 -6.34 7.05 19.79
N ILE A 336 -6.02 8.30 20.07
CA ILE A 336 -5.43 8.74 21.33
C ILE A 336 -6.10 10.03 21.81
N LYS A 337 -6.15 10.22 23.13
CA LYS A 337 -6.50 11.49 23.77
C LYS A 337 -5.21 12.16 24.22
N ILE A 338 -5.06 13.42 23.87
CA ILE A 338 -3.90 14.26 24.18
C ILE A 338 -4.36 15.60 24.77
N GLY A 339 -3.43 16.30 25.40
CA GLY A 339 -3.66 17.60 26.02
C GLY A 339 -2.72 18.70 25.55
N PRO A 340 -2.85 19.94 26.07
CA PRO A 340 -1.96 21.03 25.70
C PRO A 340 -0.50 20.69 25.98
N GLY A 341 0.35 20.89 24.97
CA GLY A 341 1.79 20.58 25.04
C GLY A 341 2.17 19.21 24.53
N ASP A 342 1.22 18.26 24.44
CA ASP A 342 1.49 16.95 23.80
C ASP A 342 1.74 17.13 22.31
N VAL A 343 2.77 16.44 21.82
CA VAL A 343 3.20 16.49 20.42
C VAL A 343 3.01 15.13 19.76
N ILE A 344 2.34 15.12 18.63
CA ILE A 344 2.26 13.97 17.73
C ILE A 344 3.32 14.11 16.63
N HIS A 345 4.10 13.05 16.41
CA HIS A 345 4.97 12.89 15.25
C HIS A 345 4.52 11.69 14.44
N VAL A 346 4.09 11.94 13.23
CA VAL A 346 3.63 10.92 12.29
C VAL A 346 4.39 11.01 10.98
N ALA A 347 4.78 9.86 10.44
CA ALA A 347 5.30 9.75 9.08
C ALA A 347 4.69 8.54 8.38
N SER A 348 4.48 8.67 7.08
CA SER A 348 4.20 7.51 6.22
C SER A 348 5.46 6.67 6.01
N GLY A 349 5.32 5.46 5.47
CA GLY A 349 6.47 4.68 5.02
C GLY A 349 7.15 5.30 3.79
N GLY A 350 8.43 5.03 3.61
CA GLY A 350 9.17 5.35 2.40
C GLY A 350 8.89 4.33 1.29
N ALA A 351 9.20 4.69 0.03
CA ALA A 351 9.09 3.80 -1.12
C ALA A 351 10.34 2.93 -1.30
N GLY A 352 10.23 1.81 -2.02
CA GLY A 352 11.35 0.92 -2.30
C GLY A 352 12.34 1.48 -3.33
N GLY A 353 13.63 1.13 -3.21
CA GLY A 353 14.69 1.45 -4.17
C GLY A 353 14.77 0.46 -5.33
N TRP A 354 15.30 0.89 -6.46
CA TRP A 354 15.56 0.07 -7.64
C TRP A 354 17.05 0.00 -7.97
N GLY A 355 17.56 -1.20 -8.18
CA GLY A 355 18.94 -1.41 -8.55
C GLY A 355 19.94 -1.26 -7.38
N ASN A 356 21.16 -1.74 -7.56
CA ASN A 356 22.17 -1.74 -6.51
C ASN A 356 22.54 -0.30 -6.06
N PRO A 357 22.40 0.05 -4.77
CA PRO A 357 22.73 1.38 -4.25
C PRO A 357 24.18 1.82 -4.54
N GLN A 358 25.12 0.88 -4.60
CA GLN A 358 26.53 1.16 -4.85
C GLN A 358 26.80 1.59 -6.31
N GLU A 359 25.84 1.35 -7.21
CA GLU A 359 25.88 1.84 -8.59
C GLU A 359 25.33 3.26 -8.75
N ARG A 360 24.76 3.84 -7.69
CA ARG A 360 24.29 5.24 -7.72
C ARG A 360 25.46 6.19 -7.92
N ALA A 361 25.31 7.17 -8.81
CA ALA A 361 26.31 8.18 -9.03
C ALA A 361 26.68 8.89 -7.71
N ILE A 362 27.97 9.05 -7.45
CA ILE A 362 28.48 9.65 -6.19
C ILE A 362 27.92 11.06 -6.01
N GLU A 363 27.87 11.83 -7.10
CA GLU A 363 27.36 13.18 -7.14
C GLU A 363 25.87 13.25 -6.77
N ALA A 364 25.08 12.24 -7.19
CA ALA A 364 23.67 12.13 -6.83
C ALA A 364 23.48 11.90 -5.34
N VAL A 365 24.28 10.99 -4.72
CA VAL A 365 24.24 10.77 -3.26
C VAL A 365 24.65 12.05 -2.52
N CYS A 366 25.69 12.73 -3.00
CA CYS A 366 26.12 14.00 -2.42
C CYS A 366 25.03 15.07 -2.45
N GLN A 367 24.30 15.12 -3.56
CA GLN A 367 23.17 16.04 -3.72
C GLN A 367 21.99 15.66 -2.80
N ASP A 368 21.71 14.37 -2.63
CA ASP A 368 20.67 13.88 -1.72
C ASP A 368 20.98 14.25 -0.26
N VAL A 369 22.28 14.15 0.14
CA VAL A 369 22.70 14.58 1.48
C VAL A 369 22.54 16.09 1.65
N LYS A 370 22.94 16.90 0.65
CA LYS A 370 22.76 18.35 0.70
C LYS A 370 21.30 18.79 0.76
N ARG A 371 20.39 18.01 0.15
CA ARG A 371 18.94 18.24 0.17
C ARG A 371 18.25 17.67 1.41
N GLY A 372 18.95 16.91 2.23
CA GLY A 372 18.40 16.27 3.43
C GLY A 372 17.52 15.05 3.14
N PHE A 373 17.63 14.43 1.97
CA PHE A 373 16.94 13.19 1.63
C PHE A 373 17.64 11.97 2.21
N VAL A 374 18.98 12.03 2.27
CA VAL A 374 19.86 10.99 2.78
C VAL A 374 20.77 11.61 3.83
N SER A 375 20.94 10.95 4.99
CA SER A 375 21.92 11.37 6.00
C SER A 375 23.33 10.99 5.58
N GLU A 376 24.35 11.62 6.19
CA GLU A 376 25.75 11.22 5.99
C GLU A 376 26.01 9.76 6.41
N LYS A 377 25.26 9.28 7.42
CA LYS A 377 25.30 7.89 7.89
C LYS A 377 24.81 6.93 6.80
N SER A 378 23.62 7.15 6.24
CA SER A 378 23.06 6.33 5.18
C SER A 378 23.89 6.43 3.89
N ALA A 379 24.43 7.61 3.57
CA ALA A 379 25.36 7.78 2.45
C ALA A 379 26.56 6.81 2.56
N LEU A 380 27.11 6.64 3.77
CA LEU A 380 28.21 5.73 4.04
C LEU A 380 27.77 4.26 4.05
N GLU A 381 26.73 3.92 4.80
CA GLU A 381 26.31 2.55 5.07
C GLU A 381 25.63 1.90 3.86
N ASP A 382 24.71 2.60 3.20
CA ASP A 382 23.93 2.05 2.10
C ASP A 382 24.60 2.24 0.72
N TYR A 383 25.17 3.44 0.49
CA TYR A 383 25.71 3.81 -0.82
C TYR A 383 27.24 3.70 -0.90
N GLY A 384 27.91 3.52 0.24
CA GLY A 384 29.36 3.49 0.32
C GLY A 384 30.02 4.83 -0.03
N VAL A 385 29.30 5.94 0.16
CA VAL A 385 29.79 7.29 -0.15
C VAL A 385 30.23 8.00 1.12
N VAL A 386 31.49 8.43 1.11
CA VAL A 386 32.10 9.15 2.24
C VAL A 386 31.88 10.65 2.07
N ILE A 387 31.26 11.26 3.06
CA ILE A 387 31.06 12.72 3.14
C ILE A 387 32.06 13.32 4.12
N PHE A 388 32.77 14.32 3.67
CA PHE A 388 33.70 15.07 4.52
C PHE A 388 33.44 16.57 4.39
N LYS A 389 33.10 17.21 5.51
CA LYS A 389 32.75 18.65 5.58
C LYS A 389 31.68 19.06 4.54
N GLY A 390 30.63 18.22 4.38
CA GLY A 390 29.50 18.46 3.47
C GLY A 390 29.80 18.21 1.98
N ASN A 391 30.95 17.66 1.64
CA ASN A 391 31.32 17.29 0.26
C ASN A 391 31.69 15.81 0.18
N CYS A 392 31.52 15.22 -1.02
CA CYS A 392 31.95 13.84 -1.24
C CYS A 392 33.48 13.75 -1.34
N ASP A 393 34.05 12.82 -0.57
CA ASP A 393 35.44 12.39 -0.71
C ASP A 393 35.51 11.24 -1.71
N LEU A 394 35.97 11.52 -2.92
CA LEU A 394 35.99 10.55 -4.01
C LEU A 394 36.93 9.37 -3.74
N GLU A 395 38.14 9.65 -3.22
CA GLU A 395 39.14 8.60 -2.97
C GLU A 395 38.69 7.66 -1.84
N ALA A 396 38.22 8.22 -0.74
CA ALA A 396 37.66 7.46 0.38
C ALA A 396 36.41 6.65 -0.05
N THR A 397 35.56 7.23 -0.90
CA THR A 397 34.37 6.57 -1.46
C THR A 397 34.72 5.36 -2.32
N LEU A 398 35.68 5.49 -3.25
CA LEU A 398 36.10 4.38 -4.09
C LEU A 398 36.68 3.24 -3.27
N LYS A 399 37.48 3.55 -2.23
CA LYS A 399 37.98 2.57 -1.28
C LYS A 399 36.88 1.90 -0.46
N GLN A 400 35.87 2.64 -0.05
CA GLN A 400 34.72 2.09 0.71
C GLN A 400 33.87 1.17 -0.18
N ARG A 401 33.52 1.60 -1.39
CA ARG A 401 32.75 0.78 -2.34
C ARG A 401 33.47 -0.51 -2.72
N SER A 402 34.80 -0.49 -2.92
CA SER A 402 35.56 -1.72 -3.18
C SER A 402 35.48 -2.74 -2.06
N LYS A 403 35.37 -2.32 -0.79
CA LYS A 403 35.16 -3.22 0.35
C LYS A 403 33.75 -3.81 0.36
N LEU A 404 32.75 -3.00 0.08
CA LEU A 404 31.35 -3.45 0.09
C LEU A 404 31.05 -4.42 -1.06
N MET A 405 31.64 -4.21 -2.25
CA MET A 405 31.46 -5.13 -3.40
C MET A 405 32.00 -6.54 -3.13
N THR A 406 32.96 -6.73 -2.24
CA THR A 406 33.48 -8.06 -1.87
C THR A 406 32.50 -8.85 -0.99
N HIS A 407 31.47 -8.21 -0.43
CA HIS A 407 30.48 -8.82 0.47
C HIS A 407 29.08 -8.99 -0.16
N VAL A 408 28.86 -8.56 -1.41
CA VAL A 408 27.58 -8.81 -2.12
C VAL A 408 27.55 -10.25 -2.61
N SER A 409 27.10 -11.15 -1.76
CA SER A 409 27.02 -12.59 -2.08
C SER A 409 25.67 -13.01 -2.68
N ASP A 410 24.61 -12.24 -2.57
CA ASP A 410 23.26 -12.64 -2.99
C ASP A 410 22.63 -11.60 -3.91
N ASN A 411 22.27 -12.06 -5.11
CA ASN A 411 21.52 -11.30 -6.09
C ASN A 411 20.03 -11.36 -5.67
N ASN A 412 19.65 -10.55 -4.68
CA ASN A 412 18.29 -10.51 -4.18
C ASN A 412 17.39 -9.73 -5.14
N PHE A 413 16.49 -10.46 -5.82
CA PHE A 413 15.53 -9.84 -6.71
C PHE A 413 14.60 -8.87 -5.94
N PHE A 414 14.14 -9.28 -4.75
CA PHE A 414 13.36 -8.42 -3.83
C PHE A 414 14.08 -8.25 -2.50
N ASP A 415 14.06 -7.03 -1.97
CA ASP A 415 14.28 -6.75 -0.54
C ASP A 415 12.95 -6.39 0.10
N TYR A 416 12.46 -7.25 0.97
CA TYR A 416 11.17 -7.09 1.64
C TYR A 416 11.24 -6.31 2.95
N GLY A 417 12.44 -5.94 3.41
CA GLY A 417 12.69 -5.35 4.71
C GLY A 417 12.62 -6.36 5.88
N ALA A 418 13.21 -5.96 7.00
CA ALA A 418 13.44 -6.85 8.15
C ALA A 418 12.14 -7.45 8.74
N GLY A 419 11.06 -6.65 8.83
CA GLY A 419 9.81 -7.10 9.45
C GLY A 419 9.15 -8.27 8.70
N ARG A 420 9.23 -8.28 7.36
CA ARG A 420 8.71 -9.40 6.57
C ARG A 420 9.65 -10.61 6.59
N VAL A 421 10.94 -10.37 6.52
CA VAL A 421 11.95 -11.46 6.62
C VAL A 421 11.79 -12.21 7.93
N GLU A 422 11.59 -11.52 9.04
CA GLU A 422 11.34 -12.13 10.35
C GLU A 422 10.02 -12.90 10.39
N TYR A 423 8.95 -12.31 9.89
CA TYR A 423 7.64 -12.92 9.84
C TYR A 423 7.60 -14.21 9.01
N GLU A 424 8.26 -14.21 7.84
CA GLU A 424 8.28 -15.34 6.92
C GLU A 424 9.19 -16.51 7.39
N LYS A 425 9.96 -16.38 8.49
CA LYS A 425 10.60 -17.52 9.15
C LYS A 425 9.57 -18.55 9.64
N ILE A 426 8.40 -18.06 10.08
CA ILE A 426 7.27 -18.88 10.53
C ILE A 426 6.21 -18.98 9.44
N TRP A 427 5.73 -17.83 8.98
CA TRP A 427 4.63 -17.70 8.03
C TRP A 427 5.14 -17.58 6.59
N ASN A 428 6.03 -18.53 6.20
CA ASN A 428 6.50 -18.64 4.82
C ASN A 428 5.36 -19.01 3.86
N ARG A 429 5.65 -19.02 2.57
CA ARG A 429 4.65 -19.31 1.53
C ARG A 429 3.93 -20.64 1.75
N GLU A 430 4.66 -21.72 2.07
CA GLU A 430 4.09 -23.06 2.24
C GLU A 430 3.11 -23.11 3.42
N ASN A 431 3.52 -22.58 4.57
CA ASN A 431 2.70 -22.53 5.77
C ASN A 431 1.44 -21.71 5.55
N TYR A 432 1.59 -20.53 4.93
CA TYR A 432 0.44 -19.67 4.65
C TYR A 432 -0.50 -20.26 3.59
N ASP A 433 0.02 -20.87 2.56
CA ASP A 433 -0.81 -21.56 1.55
C ASP A 433 -1.57 -22.75 2.15
N THR A 434 -0.97 -23.45 3.11
CA THR A 434 -1.67 -24.50 3.87
C THR A 434 -2.81 -23.93 4.69
N LEU A 435 -2.56 -22.85 5.44
CA LEU A 435 -3.59 -22.14 6.20
C LEU A 435 -4.77 -21.71 5.30
N THR A 436 -4.50 -21.00 4.22
CA THR A 436 -5.55 -20.47 3.35
C THR A 436 -6.33 -21.58 2.62
N LYS A 437 -5.69 -22.71 2.27
CA LYS A 437 -6.36 -23.89 1.73
C LYS A 437 -7.33 -24.53 2.75
N ILE A 438 -6.96 -24.55 4.03
CA ILE A 438 -7.84 -25.01 5.11
C ILE A 438 -9.02 -24.05 5.24
N LEU A 439 -8.74 -22.75 5.36
CA LEU A 439 -9.78 -21.73 5.54
C LEU A 439 -10.77 -21.68 4.37
N ALA A 440 -10.32 -21.93 3.14
CA ALA A 440 -11.20 -21.98 1.97
C ALA A 440 -12.26 -23.09 2.02
N LYS A 441 -11.99 -24.19 2.73
CA LYS A 441 -12.92 -25.34 2.85
C LYS A 441 -14.01 -25.13 3.88
N ILE A 442 -13.81 -24.25 4.85
CA ILE A 442 -14.77 -24.03 5.95
C ILE A 442 -15.74 -22.89 5.62
N PRO A 443 -16.90 -22.81 6.29
CA PRO A 443 -17.86 -21.71 6.10
C PRO A 443 -17.24 -20.34 6.39
N ILE A 444 -17.66 -19.33 5.65
CA ILE A 444 -17.07 -17.99 5.69
C ILE A 444 -17.02 -17.42 7.11
N HIS A 445 -18.10 -17.54 7.88
CA HIS A 445 -18.21 -17.01 9.23
C HIS A 445 -17.28 -17.68 10.27
N TRP A 446 -16.68 -18.84 9.95
CA TRP A 446 -15.68 -19.49 10.79
C TRP A 446 -14.24 -19.08 10.44
N ARG A 447 -14.00 -18.62 9.21
CA ARG A 447 -12.65 -18.45 8.66
C ARG A 447 -11.77 -17.51 9.47
N PHE A 448 -12.30 -16.33 9.83
CA PHE A 448 -11.56 -15.33 10.61
C PHE A 448 -11.20 -15.88 12.00
N PHE A 449 -12.17 -16.42 12.72
CA PHE A 449 -11.97 -17.02 14.03
C PHE A 449 -10.94 -18.17 14.00
N ILE A 450 -11.05 -19.09 13.06
CA ILE A 450 -10.11 -20.23 12.94
C ILE A 450 -8.70 -19.75 12.57
N LYS A 451 -8.57 -18.74 11.71
CA LYS A 451 -7.28 -18.11 11.44
C LYS A 451 -6.64 -17.64 12.74
N HIS A 452 -7.34 -16.85 13.53
CA HIS A 452 -6.84 -16.31 14.79
C HIS A 452 -6.44 -17.41 15.77
N ARG A 453 -7.26 -18.44 15.95
CA ARG A 453 -6.93 -19.58 16.82
C ARG A 453 -5.65 -20.30 16.36
N ILE A 454 -5.46 -20.50 15.06
CA ILE A 454 -4.23 -21.11 14.53
C ILE A 454 -3.01 -20.21 14.80
N PHE A 455 -3.15 -18.90 14.61
CA PHE A 455 -2.07 -17.96 14.92
C PHE A 455 -1.69 -17.98 16.41
N GLU A 456 -2.68 -18.01 17.31
CA GLU A 456 -2.47 -18.17 18.76
C GLU A 456 -1.72 -19.47 19.09
N MET A 457 -2.10 -20.60 18.47
CA MET A 457 -1.47 -21.89 18.68
C MET A 457 -0.04 -21.97 18.15
N VAL A 458 0.25 -21.26 17.06
CA VAL A 458 1.60 -21.13 16.53
C VAL A 458 2.45 -20.27 17.48
N GLY A 459 1.89 -19.17 18.01
CA GLY A 459 2.57 -18.29 18.95
C GLY A 459 3.87 -17.70 18.40
N ASP A 460 4.71 -17.17 19.33
CA ASP A 460 6.01 -16.56 19.03
C ASP A 460 7.15 -17.60 18.97
N GLN A 461 7.00 -18.68 18.21
CA GLN A 461 8.07 -19.68 18.05
C GLN A 461 9.19 -19.10 17.16
N GLU A 462 10.45 -19.40 17.47
CA GLU A 462 11.59 -18.94 16.64
C GLU A 462 11.66 -19.64 15.28
N THR A 463 11.18 -20.88 15.19
CA THR A 463 11.11 -21.67 13.95
C THR A 463 9.87 -22.55 13.94
N PHE A 464 9.28 -22.72 12.78
CA PHE A 464 8.10 -23.55 12.59
C PHE A 464 8.31 -24.53 11.41
N ASP A 465 8.46 -25.82 11.75
CA ASP A 465 8.67 -26.88 10.78
C ASP A 465 7.36 -27.30 10.12
N ASN A 466 7.15 -26.81 8.92
CA ASN A 466 6.20 -27.16 7.85
C ASN A 466 4.67 -27.08 8.12
N GLY A 467 3.91 -26.97 7.03
CA GLY A 467 2.45 -26.85 7.03
C GLY A 467 1.70 -28.03 7.68
N GLN A 468 2.38 -29.14 7.97
CA GLN A 468 1.77 -30.31 8.63
C GLN A 468 1.31 -29.96 10.06
N LYS A 469 2.04 -29.13 10.80
CA LYS A 469 1.61 -28.66 12.13
C LYS A 469 0.35 -27.79 12.05
N ILE A 470 0.21 -26.95 11.02
CA ILE A 470 -1.01 -26.15 10.81
C ILE A 470 -2.23 -27.05 10.60
N SER A 471 -2.08 -28.13 9.82
CA SER A 471 -3.14 -29.14 9.66
C SER A 471 -3.49 -29.83 10.98
N THR A 472 -2.49 -30.18 11.79
CA THR A 472 -2.70 -30.78 13.12
C THR A 472 -3.42 -29.83 14.07
N TYR A 473 -3.06 -28.55 14.07
CA TYR A 473 -3.78 -27.55 14.87
C TYR A 473 -5.23 -27.41 14.43
N PHE A 474 -5.48 -27.41 13.12
CA PHE A 474 -6.84 -27.39 12.61
C PHE A 474 -7.65 -28.63 13.03
N GLU A 475 -7.06 -29.83 13.00
CA GLU A 475 -7.71 -31.06 13.48
C GLU A 475 -8.06 -30.97 14.97
N SER A 476 -7.19 -30.39 15.81
CA SER A 476 -7.51 -30.17 17.22
C SER A 476 -8.67 -29.18 17.40
N LEU A 477 -8.72 -28.12 16.59
CA LEU A 477 -9.84 -27.17 16.60
C LEU A 477 -11.16 -27.80 16.15
N LEU A 478 -11.15 -28.75 15.21
CA LEU A 478 -12.35 -29.51 14.86
C LEU A 478 -12.87 -30.38 16.04
N THR A 479 -11.98 -30.81 16.92
CA THR A 479 -12.37 -31.54 18.14
C THR A 479 -12.90 -30.59 19.21
N GLU A 480 -12.29 -29.39 19.34
CA GLU A 480 -12.73 -28.34 20.26
C GLU A 480 -14.08 -27.72 19.85
N PHE A 481 -14.36 -27.63 18.54
CA PHE A 481 -15.57 -27.03 17.96
C PHE A 481 -16.38 -28.05 17.13
N PRO A 482 -17.16 -28.98 17.75
CA PRO A 482 -17.94 -30.00 17.04
C PRO A 482 -18.91 -29.41 15.99
N GLN A 483 -19.44 -28.19 16.22
CA GLN A 483 -20.36 -27.51 15.30
C GLN A 483 -19.68 -27.23 13.93
N LEU A 484 -18.39 -26.90 13.93
CA LEU A 484 -17.63 -26.75 12.70
C LEU A 484 -17.48 -28.09 11.97
N GLN A 485 -17.20 -29.15 12.70
CA GLN A 485 -17.08 -30.48 12.14
C GLN A 485 -18.39 -30.98 11.49
N GLU A 486 -19.54 -30.73 12.14
CA GLU A 486 -20.87 -31.06 11.60
C GLU A 486 -21.17 -30.31 10.32
N THR A 487 -20.85 -29.00 10.30
CA THR A 487 -21.04 -28.15 9.11
C THR A 487 -20.18 -28.61 7.93
N LEU A 488 -18.97 -29.12 8.18
CA LEU A 488 -18.10 -29.64 7.13
C LEU A 488 -18.63 -30.96 6.55
N LYS A 489 -19.23 -31.85 7.39
CA LYS A 489 -19.85 -33.08 6.93
C LYS A 489 -21.05 -32.82 6.02
N GLN A 490 -21.89 -31.82 6.38
CA GLN A 490 -23.07 -31.44 5.59
C GLN A 490 -22.73 -30.82 4.22
N LYS A 491 -21.52 -30.33 4.01
CA LYS A 491 -21.06 -29.79 2.71
C LYS A 491 -20.45 -30.86 1.79
N MET A 492 -20.14 -32.03 2.33
CA MET A 492 -19.55 -33.15 1.57
C MET A 492 -20.61 -34.16 1.09
N ASP A 493 -21.82 -34.10 1.66
CA ASP A 493 -23.03 -34.81 1.20
C ASP A 493 -23.83 -33.90 0.23
#